data_2990bbdb047b80f8d74dfd5ca0e51772
#
_entry.id   2990bbdb047b80f8d74dfd5ca0e51772
#
_cell.length_a   1.000
_cell.length_b   1.000
_cell.length_c   1.000
_cell.angle_alpha   90.00
_cell.angle_beta   90.00
_cell.angle_gamma   90.00
#
_symmetry.space_group_name_H-M   'P 1'
#
loop_
_entity.id
_entity.type
_entity.pdbx_description
1 polymer ?
#
loop_
_entity_poly.entity_id
_entity_poly.type
_entity_poly.pdbx_seq_one_letter_code
_entity_poly.pdbx_strand_id
1 'polypeptide(L)'
;MTKIGLVLYPQFTALDIVGPFQTLVDVPGLDVFFVAESVGPVTDHTGRLVLNATHTFSEIEALDVVVVPGGFADREIDANNAVVQFVKRIHPTTEWTTSVCTGSIFLAHAGILNGLAATTHWGSYDRLNALGAVATSQRVVQVGKVITAAG
;
A
#
# COMPACT_ATOMS: atom_id res chain seq x y z
N MET A 1 1.20 19.76 -8.71
CA MET A 1 2.11 18.86 -7.98
C MET A 1 1.56 17.43 -8.07
N THR A 2 2.43 16.48 -8.19
CA THR A 2 2.07 15.06 -8.14
C THR A 2 1.76 14.66 -6.70
N LYS A 3 0.54 14.21 -6.44
CA LYS A 3 0.08 13.82 -5.10
C LYS A 3 0.36 12.35 -4.84
N ILE A 4 1.15 12.09 -3.81
CA ILE A 4 1.55 10.74 -3.40
C ILE A 4 1.03 10.45 -2.00
N GLY A 5 0.07 9.54 -1.91
CA GLY A 5 -0.49 9.07 -0.66
C GLY A 5 0.24 7.83 -0.15
N LEU A 6 0.86 7.94 1.01
CA LEU A 6 1.50 6.85 1.71
C LEU A 6 0.53 6.31 2.76
N VAL A 7 0.04 5.10 2.55
CA VAL A 7 -1.01 4.51 3.41
C VAL A 7 -0.42 4.08 4.75
N LEU A 8 -1.07 4.47 5.83
CA LEU A 8 -0.80 3.99 7.18
C LEU A 8 -1.99 3.22 7.73
N TYR A 9 -1.71 2.14 8.44
CA TYR A 9 -2.68 1.36 9.20
C TYR A 9 -1.98 0.72 10.41
N PRO A 10 -2.70 0.40 11.49
CA PRO A 10 -2.08 -0.21 12.67
C PRO A 10 -1.28 -1.47 12.33
N GLN A 11 -0.10 -1.62 12.94
CA GLN A 11 0.83 -2.74 12.75
C GLN A 11 1.53 -2.76 11.38
N PHE A 12 1.65 -1.61 10.71
CA PHE A 12 2.45 -1.49 9.50
C PHE A 12 3.93 -1.83 9.75
N THR A 13 4.64 -2.25 8.70
CA THR A 13 6.10 -2.43 8.74
C THR A 13 6.79 -1.11 8.39
N ALA A 14 7.56 -0.59 9.32
CA ALA A 14 8.14 0.75 9.25
C ALA A 14 8.95 0.99 7.96
N LEU A 15 9.87 0.09 7.61
CA LEU A 15 10.74 0.27 6.44
C LEU A 15 9.95 0.40 5.14
N ASP A 16 8.84 -0.33 5.02
CA ASP A 16 8.02 -0.37 3.80
C ASP A 16 7.38 0.97 3.46
N ILE A 17 7.25 1.85 4.44
CA ILE A 17 6.65 3.16 4.24
C ILE A 17 7.64 4.31 4.46
N VAL A 18 8.56 4.18 5.41
CA VAL A 18 9.61 5.17 5.65
C VAL A 18 10.60 5.20 4.49
N GLY A 19 10.91 4.05 3.88
CA GLY A 19 11.77 3.99 2.69
C GLY A 19 11.21 4.83 1.54
N PRO A 20 9.99 4.58 1.06
CA PRO A 20 9.36 5.41 0.05
C PRO A 20 9.23 6.88 0.45
N PHE A 21 8.84 7.16 1.70
CA PHE A 21 8.78 8.53 2.20
C PHE A 21 10.11 9.25 2.04
N GLN A 22 11.19 8.67 2.57
CA GLN A 22 12.50 9.32 2.57
C GLN A 22 13.06 9.52 1.15
N THR A 23 12.74 8.63 0.22
CA THR A 23 13.21 8.75 -1.16
C THR A 23 12.44 9.76 -1.99
N LEU A 24 11.22 10.11 -1.60
CA LEU A 24 10.31 10.92 -2.39
C LEU A 24 10.06 12.32 -1.81
N VAL A 25 10.14 12.48 -0.49
CA VAL A 25 9.67 13.68 0.21
C VAL A 25 10.40 14.96 -0.21
N ASP A 26 11.68 14.87 -0.55
CA ASP A 26 12.49 16.00 -0.94
C ASP A 26 12.58 16.21 -2.46
N VAL A 27 11.85 15.41 -3.24
CA VAL A 27 11.86 15.56 -4.71
C VAL A 27 10.95 16.73 -5.12
N PRO A 28 11.49 17.74 -5.82
CA PRO A 28 10.68 18.88 -6.26
C PRO A 28 9.50 18.47 -7.12
N GLY A 29 8.34 19.06 -6.88
CA GLY A 29 7.10 18.77 -7.62
C GLY A 29 6.27 17.62 -7.07
N LEU A 30 6.75 16.92 -6.04
CA LEU A 30 5.98 15.89 -5.34
C LEU A 30 5.37 16.43 -4.05
N ASP A 31 4.10 16.11 -3.84
CA ASP A 31 3.37 16.34 -2.59
C ASP A 31 3.16 14.98 -1.91
N VAL A 32 4.02 14.68 -0.94
CA VAL A 32 4.08 13.36 -0.28
C VAL A 32 3.50 13.46 1.12
N PHE A 33 2.46 12.69 1.41
CA PHE A 33 1.80 12.73 2.70
C PHE A 33 1.30 11.37 3.15
N PHE A 34 1.12 11.23 4.47
CA PHE A 34 0.54 10.03 5.08
C PHE A 34 -0.97 10.14 5.16
N VAL A 35 -1.64 9.05 4.77
CA VAL A 35 -3.09 8.92 4.78
C VAL A 35 -3.51 7.65 5.55
N ALA A 36 -4.50 7.77 6.40
CA ALA A 36 -5.02 6.67 7.21
C ALA A 36 -6.54 6.76 7.36
N GLU A 37 -7.14 5.82 8.09
CA GLU A 37 -8.57 5.87 8.41
C GLU A 37 -8.94 7.09 9.24
N SER A 38 -8.04 7.49 10.16
CA SER A 38 -8.17 8.68 10.99
C SER A 38 -6.87 9.48 11.01
N VAL A 39 -6.97 10.81 11.13
CA VAL A 39 -5.81 11.69 11.36
C VAL A 39 -5.21 11.39 12.74
N GLY A 40 -3.89 11.46 12.82
CA GLY A 40 -3.16 11.30 14.07
C GLY A 40 -2.23 10.11 14.08
N PRO A 41 -1.85 9.61 15.27
CA PRO A 41 -0.82 8.62 15.43
C PRO A 41 -1.26 7.23 14.95
N VAL A 42 -0.38 6.59 14.20
CA VAL A 42 -0.50 5.19 13.77
C VAL A 42 0.77 4.46 14.20
N THR A 43 0.62 3.38 14.93
CA THR A 43 1.73 2.63 15.52
C THR A 43 2.09 1.43 14.65
N ASP A 44 3.39 1.20 14.50
CA ASP A 44 3.93 0.07 13.75
C ASP A 44 3.71 -1.29 14.46
N HIS A 45 4.12 -2.38 13.81
CA HIS A 45 3.95 -3.73 14.36
C HIS A 45 4.74 -3.98 15.65
N THR A 46 5.79 -3.20 15.92
CA THR A 46 6.59 -3.36 17.14
C THR A 46 6.01 -2.61 18.34
N GLY A 47 5.05 -1.71 18.12
CA GLY A 47 4.53 -0.83 19.14
C GLY A 47 5.48 0.32 19.54
N ARG A 48 6.61 0.49 18.84
CA ARG A 48 7.68 1.42 19.20
C ARG A 48 7.81 2.63 18.28
N LEU A 49 7.38 2.49 17.02
CA LEU A 49 7.41 3.59 16.08
C LEU A 49 6.00 4.09 15.81
N VAL A 50 5.86 5.41 15.89
CA VAL A 50 4.59 6.08 15.62
C VAL A 50 4.80 7.06 14.47
N LEU A 51 3.96 6.99 13.46
CA LEU A 51 3.88 7.99 12.39
C LEU A 51 2.52 8.67 12.45
N ASN A 52 2.49 9.96 12.12
CA ASN A 52 1.24 10.72 12.11
C ASN A 52 0.65 10.80 10.70
N ALA A 53 -0.57 10.32 10.54
CA ALA A 53 -1.36 10.58 9.35
C ALA A 53 -1.90 12.01 9.37
N THR A 54 -1.75 12.73 8.27
CA THR A 54 -2.22 14.11 8.12
C THR A 54 -3.55 14.20 7.38
N HIS A 55 -3.95 13.12 6.71
CA HIS A 55 -5.18 13.04 5.91
C HIS A 55 -5.92 11.75 6.23
N THR A 56 -7.25 11.80 6.11
CA THR A 56 -8.09 10.59 6.20
C THR A 56 -8.36 10.01 4.82
N PHE A 57 -8.66 8.71 4.76
CA PHE A 57 -9.09 8.08 3.50
C PHE A 57 -10.30 8.79 2.89
N SER A 58 -11.24 9.24 3.74
CA SER A 58 -12.47 9.89 3.26
C SER A 58 -12.26 11.27 2.64
N GLU A 59 -11.20 11.98 3.02
CA GLU A 59 -10.87 13.30 2.47
C GLU A 59 -10.24 13.21 1.08
N ILE A 60 -9.63 12.09 0.74
CA ILE A 60 -8.89 11.93 -0.51
C ILE A 60 -9.84 11.49 -1.62
N GLU A 61 -10.03 12.34 -2.61
CA GLU A 61 -10.84 12.03 -3.79
C GLU A 61 -10.01 11.44 -4.93
N ALA A 62 -8.75 11.86 -5.07
CA ALA A 62 -7.84 11.41 -6.11
C ALA A 62 -6.38 11.45 -5.65
N LEU A 63 -5.57 10.54 -6.17
CA LEU A 63 -4.12 10.50 -6.01
C LEU A 63 -3.47 10.17 -7.35
N ASP A 64 -2.27 10.72 -7.57
CA ASP A 64 -1.45 10.31 -8.70
C ASP A 64 -0.71 8.99 -8.40
N VAL A 65 -0.25 8.85 -7.16
CA VAL A 65 0.43 7.63 -6.69
C VAL A 65 -0.11 7.23 -5.32
N VAL A 66 -0.36 5.95 -5.15
CA VAL A 66 -0.62 5.36 -3.83
C VAL A 66 0.42 4.29 -3.53
N VAL A 67 0.94 4.31 -2.30
CA VAL A 67 1.89 3.32 -1.79
C VAL A 67 1.28 2.62 -0.59
N VAL A 68 1.14 1.30 -0.67
CA VAL A 68 0.59 0.47 0.41
C VAL A 68 1.70 -0.37 1.02
N PRO A 69 2.06 -0.14 2.29
CA PRO A 69 3.09 -0.92 2.96
C PRO A 69 2.57 -2.28 3.40
N GLY A 70 3.49 -3.19 3.65
CA GLY A 70 3.21 -4.41 4.38
C GLY A 70 3.05 -4.18 5.88
N GLY A 71 2.70 -5.23 6.57
CA GLY A 71 2.51 -5.21 8.01
C GLY A 71 1.95 -6.52 8.54
N PHE A 72 1.50 -6.51 9.76
CA PHE A 72 1.03 -7.72 10.47
C PHE A 72 -0.49 -7.74 10.70
N ALA A 73 -1.20 -6.68 10.29
CA ALA A 73 -2.66 -6.62 10.34
C ALA A 73 -3.34 -7.40 9.19
N ASP A 74 -2.55 -7.95 8.29
CA ASP A 74 -3.00 -8.57 7.06
C ASP A 74 -3.70 -9.92 7.23
N ARG A 75 -3.58 -10.55 8.39
CA ARG A 75 -4.15 -11.88 8.66
C ARG A 75 -5.68 -11.88 8.72
N GLU A 76 -6.28 -10.74 9.02
CA GLU A 76 -7.72 -10.57 9.18
C GLU A 76 -8.34 -9.66 8.10
N ILE A 77 -7.62 -9.44 6.99
CA ILE A 77 -8.10 -8.60 5.90
C ILE A 77 -9.24 -9.31 5.18
N ASP A 78 -10.32 -8.56 4.97
CA ASP A 78 -11.42 -8.93 4.08
C ASP A 78 -11.77 -7.75 3.16
N ALA A 79 -12.80 -7.94 2.34
CA ALA A 79 -13.27 -6.91 1.40
C ALA A 79 -13.77 -5.62 2.10
N ASN A 80 -14.11 -5.68 3.38
CA ASN A 80 -14.63 -4.54 4.15
C ASN A 80 -13.52 -3.78 4.89
N ASN A 81 -12.28 -4.25 4.84
CA ASN A 81 -11.15 -3.57 5.44
C ASN A 81 -11.02 -2.14 4.89
N ALA A 82 -10.74 -1.17 5.76
CA ALA A 82 -10.68 0.25 5.38
C ALA A 82 -9.62 0.54 4.31
N VAL A 83 -8.44 -0.10 4.39
CA VAL A 83 -7.39 0.05 3.39
C VAL A 83 -7.83 -0.55 2.05
N VAL A 84 -8.45 -1.74 2.06
CA VAL A 84 -8.96 -2.40 0.86
C VAL A 84 -9.98 -1.50 0.16
N GLN A 85 -10.94 -0.94 0.90
CA GLN A 85 -11.95 -0.04 0.34
C GLN A 85 -11.32 1.24 -0.21
N PHE A 86 -10.35 1.80 0.49
CA PHE A 86 -9.64 2.99 0.03
C PHE A 86 -8.89 2.73 -1.28
N VAL A 87 -8.05 1.69 -1.34
CA VAL A 87 -7.26 1.42 -2.56
C VAL A 87 -8.16 1.05 -3.74
N LYS A 88 -9.26 0.35 -3.50
CA LYS A 88 -10.25 0.04 -4.55
C LYS A 88 -10.86 1.32 -5.14
N ARG A 89 -11.21 2.27 -4.28
CA ARG A 89 -11.81 3.53 -4.67
C ARG A 89 -10.82 4.46 -5.37
N ILE A 90 -9.57 4.51 -4.90
CA ILE A 90 -8.57 5.45 -5.40
C ILE A 90 -7.87 4.95 -6.68
N HIS A 91 -7.74 3.64 -6.86
CA HIS A 91 -7.03 3.03 -7.98
C HIS A 91 -7.41 3.59 -9.36
N PRO A 92 -8.69 3.85 -9.70
CA PRO A 92 -9.04 4.43 -11.00
C PRO A 92 -8.45 5.81 -11.24
N THR A 93 -8.11 6.55 -10.19
CA THR A 93 -7.57 7.92 -10.30
C THR A 93 -6.05 7.95 -10.45
N THR A 94 -5.35 6.88 -10.05
CA THR A 94 -3.89 6.88 -9.96
C THR A 94 -3.22 6.70 -11.33
N GLU A 95 -2.03 7.29 -11.47
CA GLU A 95 -1.06 6.92 -12.49
C GLU A 95 -0.30 5.65 -12.07
N TRP A 96 -0.01 5.52 -10.77
CA TRP A 96 0.68 4.36 -10.21
C TRP A 96 0.02 3.89 -8.92
N THR A 97 -0.40 2.63 -8.91
CA THR A 97 -0.87 1.93 -7.71
C THR A 97 0.23 0.97 -7.29
N THR A 98 0.81 1.18 -6.12
CA THR A 98 2.01 0.46 -5.70
C THR A 98 1.87 -0.17 -4.32
N SER A 99 2.63 -1.23 -4.10
CA SER A 99 2.71 -1.92 -2.82
C SER A 99 4.12 -2.38 -2.51
N VAL A 100 4.39 -2.54 -1.23
CA VAL A 100 5.64 -3.11 -0.71
C VAL A 100 5.29 -4.27 0.22
N CYS A 101 6.04 -5.37 0.13
CA CYS A 101 5.87 -6.54 1.00
C CYS A 101 4.43 -7.07 0.94
N THR A 102 3.80 -7.34 2.08
CA THR A 102 2.40 -7.80 2.15
C THR A 102 1.37 -6.73 1.82
N GLY A 103 1.80 -5.52 1.49
CA GLY A 103 0.88 -4.49 0.96
C GLY A 103 0.11 -4.93 -0.28
N SER A 104 0.69 -5.82 -1.10
CA SER A 104 0.02 -6.42 -2.26
C SER A 104 -1.22 -7.24 -1.88
N ILE A 105 -1.30 -7.76 -0.68
CA ILE A 105 -2.47 -8.49 -0.19
C ILE A 105 -3.71 -7.58 -0.13
N PHE A 106 -3.54 -6.32 0.26
CA PHE A 106 -4.63 -5.34 0.20
C PHE A 106 -5.09 -5.08 -1.24
N LEU A 107 -4.13 -4.97 -2.17
CA LEU A 107 -4.45 -4.79 -3.59
C LEU A 107 -5.19 -6.01 -4.16
N ALA A 108 -4.79 -7.20 -3.74
CA ALA A 108 -5.44 -8.45 -4.16
C ALA A 108 -6.89 -8.53 -3.65
N HIS A 109 -7.12 -8.22 -2.38
CA HIS A 109 -8.48 -8.15 -1.81
C HIS A 109 -9.36 -7.08 -2.48
N ALA A 110 -8.75 -6.00 -2.97
CA ALA A 110 -9.46 -4.96 -3.73
C ALA A 110 -9.79 -5.37 -5.18
N GLY A 111 -9.34 -6.55 -5.63
CA GLY A 111 -9.54 -7.04 -7.00
C GLY A 111 -8.58 -6.43 -8.03
N ILE A 112 -7.65 -5.59 -7.61
CA ILE A 112 -6.71 -4.89 -8.49
C ILE A 112 -5.72 -5.86 -9.17
N LEU A 113 -5.38 -6.96 -8.49
CA LEU A 113 -4.39 -7.93 -8.96
C LEU A 113 -4.99 -9.15 -9.67
N ASN A 114 -6.28 -9.19 -9.93
CA ASN A 114 -6.93 -10.34 -10.56
C ASN A 114 -6.29 -10.68 -11.91
N GLY A 115 -5.73 -11.90 -12.00
CA GLY A 115 -5.07 -12.40 -13.20
C GLY A 115 -3.73 -11.75 -13.54
N LEU A 116 -3.23 -10.82 -12.69
CA LEU A 116 -1.98 -10.12 -12.92
C LEU A 116 -0.80 -10.82 -12.22
N ALA A 117 0.36 -10.79 -12.87
CA ALA A 117 1.61 -11.10 -12.20
C ALA A 117 1.87 -10.05 -11.11
N ALA A 118 2.25 -10.50 -9.93
CA ALA A 118 2.55 -9.62 -8.80
C ALA A 118 3.54 -10.28 -7.85
N THR A 119 4.28 -9.49 -7.11
CA THR A 119 5.13 -9.99 -6.04
C THR A 119 4.61 -9.54 -4.67
N THR A 120 5.14 -10.18 -3.64
CA THR A 120 4.82 -9.90 -2.24
C THR A 120 5.99 -10.36 -1.37
N HIS A 121 5.87 -10.24 -0.06
CA HIS A 121 6.83 -10.90 0.85
C HIS A 121 6.91 -12.40 0.53
N TRP A 122 8.13 -12.96 0.54
CA TRP A 122 8.37 -14.35 0.13
C TRP A 122 7.51 -15.38 0.86
N GLY A 123 7.09 -15.12 2.09
CA GLY A 123 6.23 -16.00 2.88
C GLY A 123 4.74 -15.95 2.52
N SER A 124 4.34 -15.13 1.56
CA SER A 124 2.93 -14.87 1.23
C SER A 124 2.53 -15.19 -0.21
N TYR A 125 3.38 -15.89 -0.97
CA TYR A 125 3.07 -16.23 -2.36
C TYR A 125 1.80 -17.08 -2.49
N ASP A 126 1.64 -18.10 -1.64
CA ASP A 126 0.45 -18.97 -1.68
C ASP A 126 -0.82 -18.17 -1.41
N ARG A 127 -0.75 -17.24 -0.47
CA ARG A 127 -1.87 -16.36 -0.14
C ARG A 127 -2.21 -15.42 -1.30
N LEU A 128 -1.20 -14.86 -1.95
CA LEU A 128 -1.38 -14.00 -3.11
C LEU A 128 -2.05 -14.75 -4.27
N ASN A 129 -1.60 -15.98 -4.55
CA ASN A 129 -2.22 -16.86 -5.55
C ASN A 129 -3.67 -17.20 -5.18
N ALA A 130 -3.96 -17.50 -3.92
CA ALA A 130 -5.30 -17.81 -3.46
C ALA A 130 -6.28 -16.64 -3.64
N LEU A 131 -5.78 -15.42 -3.68
CA LEU A 131 -6.56 -14.19 -3.89
C LEU A 131 -6.71 -13.81 -5.38
N GLY A 132 -6.21 -14.63 -6.30
CA GLY A 132 -6.44 -14.45 -7.73
C GLY A 132 -5.31 -13.77 -8.51
N ALA A 133 -4.22 -13.39 -7.85
CA ALA A 133 -3.02 -12.91 -8.53
C ALA A 133 -2.14 -14.08 -8.99
N VAL A 134 -1.17 -13.81 -9.85
CA VAL A 134 -0.12 -14.77 -10.23
C VAL A 134 1.16 -14.38 -9.49
N ALA A 135 1.40 -15.02 -8.35
CA ALA A 135 2.56 -14.72 -7.53
C ALA A 135 3.86 -15.01 -8.27
N THR A 136 4.73 -14.02 -8.35
CA THR A 136 5.95 -14.02 -9.13
C THR A 136 7.13 -13.71 -8.22
N SER A 137 8.10 -14.64 -8.16
CA SER A 137 9.28 -14.49 -7.31
C SER A 137 10.30 -13.54 -7.95
N GLN A 138 10.02 -12.25 -7.87
CA GLN A 138 10.87 -11.16 -8.33
C GLN A 138 10.87 -10.03 -7.29
N ARG A 139 11.91 -9.21 -7.31
CA ARG A 139 12.01 -8.06 -6.40
C ARG A 139 10.94 -7.01 -6.68
N VAL A 140 10.68 -6.74 -7.95
CA VAL A 140 9.66 -5.78 -8.40
C VAL A 140 8.95 -6.37 -9.62
N VAL A 141 7.64 -6.28 -9.64
CA VAL A 141 6.79 -6.68 -10.77
C VAL A 141 5.90 -5.50 -11.16
N GLN A 142 5.97 -5.12 -12.42
CA GLN A 142 5.12 -4.07 -12.99
C GLN A 142 4.21 -4.66 -14.05
N VAL A 143 2.90 -4.44 -13.91
CA VAL A 143 1.91 -4.76 -14.94
C VAL A 143 1.03 -3.52 -15.13
N GLY A 144 1.14 -2.86 -16.29
CA GLY A 144 0.48 -1.59 -16.50
C GLY A 144 0.90 -0.56 -15.46
N LYS A 145 -0.06 0.04 -14.78
CA LYS A 145 0.18 1.03 -13.72
C LYS A 145 0.33 0.42 -12.32
N VAL A 146 0.28 -0.89 -12.19
CA VAL A 146 0.40 -1.59 -10.91
C VAL A 146 1.83 -2.06 -10.72
N ILE A 147 2.46 -1.62 -9.63
CA ILE A 147 3.82 -2.00 -9.28
C ILE A 147 3.80 -2.63 -7.89
N THR A 148 4.24 -3.87 -7.80
CA THR A 148 4.39 -4.56 -6.52
C THR A 148 5.87 -4.84 -6.25
N ALA A 149 6.30 -4.66 -5.01
CA ALA A 149 7.66 -4.91 -4.57
C ALA A 149 7.69 -5.93 -3.43
N ALA A 150 8.76 -6.70 -3.35
CA ALA A 150 8.88 -7.82 -2.41
C ALA A 150 9.11 -7.38 -0.95
N GLY A 151 9.61 -6.18 -0.75
CA GLY A 151 9.92 -5.68 0.60
C GLY A 151 11.37 -5.84 1.01
#